data_1c3dd8a043379a83cf20d565feb7723b
#
_entry.id   1c3dd8a043379a83cf20d565feb7723b
#
_cell.length_a   1.000
_cell.length_b   1.000
_cell.length_c   1.000
_cell.angle_alpha   90.00
_cell.angle_beta   90.00
_cell.angle_gamma   90.00
#
_symmetry.space_group_name_H-M   'P 1'
#
loop_
_entity.id
_entity.type
_entity.pdbx_description
1 polymer ?
#
loop_
_entity_poly.entity_id
_entity_poly.type
_entity_poly.pdbx_seq_one_letter_code
_entity_poly.pdbx_strand_id
1 'polypeptide(L)'
;MATIKDVAKMAGVSTTTVSHVINKTRFVAKETEEAVMQAIKSLKYSPSAVARSLKVNTTKSIGMIVTTSESPYFAEIIHAVEDHCYRQGYSLFLCNTQNDPEKIKNHVEMLTKKRVDGLLVMCSEYTQHSLVVLSGFSSVPMVVMDWGPNADTDIIEDNSFNGGYIATKHLIDCGHKAIGLIAGELDKTTARTRYEGFVKAMNEANLPIHENWIMEGFFEPEDGYECMNKILVQDNLPTAVFCCNDVMALGAISAITEKGLRVPDDISIIGYDNIHSSRFYAPPLTTIHQSKSRLGAQAVNLLFERIANKDNDSHEKHRIAIHPELVLRKSVRNLK
;
A
#
# COMPACT_ATOMS: atom_id res chain seq x y z
N MET A 1 -27.78 25.37 15.10
CA MET A 1 -26.60 25.69 14.27
C MET A 1 -26.97 26.85 13.34
N ALA A 2 -26.12 27.87 13.24
CA ALA A 2 -26.35 28.97 12.31
C ALA A 2 -26.30 28.44 10.86
N THR A 3 -27.12 29.01 9.98
CA THR A 3 -27.22 28.63 8.56
C THR A 3 -26.68 29.75 7.68
N ILE A 4 -26.42 29.45 6.39
CA ILE A 4 -26.00 30.45 5.41
C ILE A 4 -27.06 31.58 5.26
N LYS A 5 -28.35 31.29 5.52
CA LYS A 5 -29.42 32.25 5.52
C LYS A 5 -29.30 33.26 6.67
N ASP A 6 -28.85 32.78 7.85
CA ASP A 6 -28.65 33.65 9.03
C ASP A 6 -27.48 34.60 8.79
N VAL A 7 -26.38 34.10 8.18
CA VAL A 7 -25.23 34.92 7.80
C VAL A 7 -25.65 35.97 6.78
N ALA A 8 -26.40 35.59 5.75
CA ALA A 8 -26.90 36.52 4.72
C ALA A 8 -27.79 37.61 5.31
N LYS A 9 -28.69 37.25 6.24
CA LYS A 9 -29.55 38.18 6.95
C LYS A 9 -28.75 39.16 7.81
N MET A 10 -27.74 38.66 8.54
CA MET A 10 -26.92 39.50 9.41
C MET A 10 -26.01 40.44 8.62
N ALA A 11 -25.48 40.02 7.49
CA ALA A 11 -24.61 40.79 6.63
C ALA A 11 -25.38 41.69 5.64
N GLY A 12 -26.73 41.63 5.58
CA GLY A 12 -27.56 42.42 4.66
C GLY A 12 -27.39 42.05 3.19
N VAL A 13 -27.03 40.83 2.86
CA VAL A 13 -26.73 40.38 1.50
C VAL A 13 -27.48 39.09 1.13
N SER A 14 -27.40 38.68 -0.14
CA SER A 14 -27.99 37.40 -0.59
C SER A 14 -27.14 36.19 -0.13
N THR A 15 -27.75 35.00 0.02
CA THR A 15 -27.05 33.77 0.26
C THR A 15 -26.03 33.44 -0.84
N THR A 16 -26.28 33.89 -2.07
CA THR A 16 -25.35 33.76 -3.20
C THR A 16 -24.09 34.60 -2.97
N THR A 17 -24.26 35.87 -2.48
CA THR A 17 -23.14 36.76 -2.14
C THR A 17 -22.31 36.16 -1.02
N VAL A 18 -22.92 35.60 0.06
CA VAL A 18 -22.21 34.86 1.12
C VAL A 18 -21.42 33.69 0.55
N SER A 19 -22.04 32.94 -0.36
CA SER A 19 -21.34 31.81 -1.04
C SER A 19 -20.15 32.28 -1.87
N HIS A 20 -20.25 33.40 -2.56
CA HIS A 20 -19.13 33.97 -3.34
C HIS A 20 -17.98 34.42 -2.44
N VAL A 21 -18.27 35.06 -1.31
CA VAL A 21 -17.26 35.47 -0.33
C VAL A 21 -16.53 34.23 0.27
N ILE A 22 -17.28 33.24 0.74
CA ILE A 22 -16.71 32.04 1.35
C ILE A 22 -15.83 31.25 0.36
N ASN A 23 -16.30 31.09 -0.88
CA ASN A 23 -15.63 30.26 -1.88
C ASN A 23 -14.69 31.03 -2.81
N LYS A 24 -14.60 32.37 -2.67
CA LYS A 24 -13.79 33.27 -3.53
C LYS A 24 -14.03 33.04 -5.04
N THR A 25 -15.28 32.75 -5.41
CA THR A 25 -15.64 32.39 -6.80
C THR A 25 -15.92 33.58 -7.71
N ARG A 26 -16.15 34.76 -7.14
CA ARG A 26 -16.33 36.03 -7.86
C ARG A 26 -15.78 37.17 -7.02
N PHE A 27 -15.46 38.28 -7.69
CA PHE A 27 -15.12 39.52 -7.03
C PHE A 27 -16.34 40.02 -6.22
N VAL A 28 -16.09 40.37 -4.96
CA VAL A 28 -17.05 41.02 -4.06
C VAL A 28 -16.38 42.25 -3.50
N ALA A 29 -17.12 43.37 -3.40
CA ALA A 29 -16.58 44.61 -2.82
C ALA A 29 -16.06 44.34 -1.38
N LYS A 30 -14.94 44.96 -1.05
CA LYS A 30 -14.22 44.76 0.21
C LYS A 30 -15.10 44.96 1.45
N GLU A 31 -15.93 45.99 1.46
CA GLU A 31 -16.89 46.30 2.54
C GLU A 31 -17.92 45.17 2.72
N THR A 32 -18.40 44.60 1.60
CA THR A 32 -19.33 43.45 1.64
C THR A 32 -18.65 42.20 2.13
N GLU A 33 -17.42 41.95 1.71
CA GLU A 33 -16.60 40.81 2.19
C GLU A 33 -16.37 40.89 3.71
N GLU A 34 -15.99 42.07 4.22
CA GLU A 34 -15.79 42.33 5.63
C GLU A 34 -17.07 42.12 6.44
N ALA A 35 -18.21 42.61 5.99
CA ALA A 35 -19.51 42.43 6.63
C ALA A 35 -19.90 40.95 6.73
N VAL A 36 -19.70 40.16 5.64
CA VAL A 36 -19.97 38.73 5.62
C VAL A 36 -19.03 37.97 6.56
N MET A 37 -17.74 38.28 6.56
CA MET A 37 -16.76 37.64 7.43
C MET A 37 -17.03 37.93 8.92
N GLN A 38 -17.47 39.15 9.26
CA GLN A 38 -17.89 39.52 10.60
C GLN A 38 -19.15 38.75 11.05
N ALA A 39 -20.15 38.63 10.17
CA ALA A 39 -21.35 37.83 10.43
C ALA A 39 -21.02 36.32 10.65
N ILE A 40 -20.15 35.76 9.82
CA ILE A 40 -19.67 34.37 9.99
C ILE A 40 -19.02 34.17 11.38
N LYS A 41 -18.13 35.09 11.79
CA LYS A 41 -17.44 35.04 13.08
C LYS A 41 -18.41 35.17 14.24
N SER A 42 -19.34 36.14 14.18
CA SER A 42 -20.32 36.39 15.22
C SER A 42 -21.30 35.24 15.44
N LEU A 43 -21.73 34.62 14.35
CA LEU A 43 -22.65 33.49 14.38
C LEU A 43 -21.95 32.14 14.58
N LYS A 44 -20.61 32.12 14.66
CA LYS A 44 -19.79 30.89 14.64
C LYS A 44 -20.24 29.95 13.52
N TYR A 45 -20.58 30.53 12.38
CA TYR A 45 -21.04 29.76 11.23
C TYR A 45 -19.87 29.00 10.61
N SER A 46 -20.04 27.68 10.43
CA SER A 46 -19.14 26.85 9.64
C SER A 46 -19.88 26.37 8.39
N PRO A 47 -19.34 26.60 7.19
CA PRO A 47 -19.95 26.11 5.96
C PRO A 47 -20.14 24.59 6.02
N SER A 48 -21.33 24.12 5.70
CA SER A 48 -21.60 22.68 5.63
C SER A 48 -20.86 22.07 4.42
N ALA A 49 -19.88 21.20 4.71
CA ALA A 49 -19.18 20.43 3.69
C ALA A 49 -20.17 19.59 2.85
N VAL A 50 -21.22 19.05 3.49
CA VAL A 50 -22.27 18.26 2.82
C VAL A 50 -23.06 19.11 1.83
N ALA A 51 -23.47 20.34 2.22
CA ALA A 51 -24.20 21.23 1.32
C ALA A 51 -23.32 21.70 0.14
N ARG A 52 -22.02 21.87 0.38
CA ARG A 52 -21.04 22.20 -0.66
C ARG A 52 -20.85 21.05 -1.63
N SER A 53 -20.65 19.82 -1.12
CA SER A 53 -20.42 18.63 -1.94
C SER A 53 -21.61 18.32 -2.86
N LEU A 54 -22.85 18.52 -2.40
CA LEU A 54 -24.05 18.37 -3.22
C LEU A 54 -24.11 19.36 -4.39
N LYS A 55 -23.56 20.58 -4.23
CA LYS A 55 -23.55 21.61 -5.27
C LYS A 55 -22.42 21.43 -6.28
N VAL A 56 -21.25 20.92 -5.84
CA VAL A 56 -20.03 20.81 -6.68
C VAL A 56 -19.82 19.38 -7.17
N ASN A 57 -20.66 18.44 -6.70
CA ASN A 57 -20.59 17.01 -6.98
C ASN A 57 -19.21 16.39 -6.66
N THR A 58 -18.52 16.93 -5.62
CA THR A 58 -17.27 16.38 -5.10
C THR A 58 -17.22 16.52 -3.58
N THR A 59 -16.77 15.50 -2.90
CA THR A 59 -16.65 15.46 -1.43
C THR A 59 -15.24 15.77 -0.96
N LYS A 60 -14.25 15.81 -1.86
CA LYS A 60 -12.84 15.92 -1.56
C LYS A 60 -12.39 14.80 -0.58
N SER A 61 -12.89 13.60 -0.83
CA SER A 61 -12.54 12.42 -0.04
C SER A 61 -12.27 11.21 -0.92
N ILE A 62 -11.26 10.43 -0.53
CA ILE A 62 -10.84 9.18 -1.15
C ILE A 62 -11.03 8.04 -0.15
N GLY A 63 -11.53 6.90 -0.59
CA GLY A 63 -11.52 5.67 0.17
C GLY A 63 -10.27 4.84 -0.13
N MET A 64 -9.63 4.28 0.89
CA MET A 64 -8.55 3.31 0.74
C MET A 64 -8.89 2.05 1.51
N ILE A 65 -8.91 0.92 0.82
CA ILE A 65 -9.20 -0.40 1.39
C ILE A 65 -7.90 -1.20 1.38
N VAL A 66 -7.46 -1.65 2.55
CA VAL A 66 -6.22 -2.42 2.73
C VAL A 66 -6.48 -3.69 3.53
N THR A 67 -5.60 -4.68 3.42
CA THR A 67 -5.65 -5.88 4.26
C THR A 67 -5.49 -5.50 5.73
N THR A 68 -4.40 -4.79 6.04
CA THR A 68 -4.07 -4.34 7.40
C THR A 68 -3.32 -3.01 7.37
N SER A 69 -3.46 -2.22 8.41
CA SER A 69 -2.63 -1.04 8.65
C SER A 69 -1.54 -1.28 9.72
N GLU A 70 -1.45 -2.48 10.28
CA GLU A 70 -0.49 -2.84 11.33
C GLU A 70 0.87 -3.21 10.76
N SER A 71 0.91 -3.82 9.57
CA SER A 71 2.16 -4.13 8.89
C SER A 71 2.93 -2.85 8.51
N PRO A 72 4.23 -2.76 8.83
CA PRO A 72 5.07 -1.60 8.48
C PRO A 72 5.06 -1.28 6.98
N TYR A 73 4.99 -2.29 6.11
CA TYR A 73 4.91 -2.10 4.66
C TYR A 73 3.65 -1.34 4.26
N PHE A 74 2.48 -1.80 4.72
CA PHE A 74 1.21 -1.12 4.45
C PHE A 74 1.16 0.27 5.08
N ALA A 75 1.66 0.42 6.32
CA ALA A 75 1.68 1.70 7.02
C ALA A 75 2.48 2.77 6.26
N GLU A 76 3.64 2.41 5.69
CA GLU A 76 4.45 3.35 4.90
C GLU A 76 3.75 3.75 3.59
N ILE A 77 2.99 2.85 2.95
CA ILE A 77 2.20 3.16 1.75
C ILE A 77 1.00 4.03 2.10
N ILE A 78 0.27 3.69 3.17
CA ILE A 78 -0.87 4.48 3.64
C ILE A 78 -0.44 5.92 3.94
N HIS A 79 0.71 6.09 4.61
CA HIS A 79 1.26 7.41 4.87
C HIS A 79 1.58 8.17 3.56
N ALA A 80 2.19 7.50 2.59
CA ALA A 80 2.50 8.13 1.29
C ALA A 80 1.24 8.53 0.52
N VAL A 81 0.20 7.71 0.55
CA VAL A 81 -1.11 8.00 -0.06
C VAL A 81 -1.78 9.17 0.65
N GLU A 82 -1.81 9.14 1.99
CA GLU A 82 -2.44 10.20 2.80
C GLU A 82 -1.80 11.56 2.56
N ASP A 83 -0.47 11.64 2.65
CA ASP A 83 0.29 12.88 2.41
C ASP A 83 0.03 13.44 1.00
N HIS A 84 -0.04 12.57 0.00
CA HIS A 84 -0.32 12.99 -1.38
C HIS A 84 -1.76 13.48 -1.56
N CYS A 85 -2.75 12.80 -0.96
CA CYS A 85 -4.14 13.24 -0.92
C CYS A 85 -4.28 14.59 -0.20
N TYR A 86 -3.64 14.73 0.95
CA TYR A 86 -3.68 15.95 1.76
C TYR A 86 -3.15 17.17 0.98
N ARG A 87 -2.02 17.04 0.28
CA ARG A 87 -1.45 18.11 -0.56
C ARG A 87 -2.39 18.56 -1.68
N GLN A 88 -3.28 17.68 -2.13
CA GLN A 88 -4.31 17.99 -3.15
C GLN A 88 -5.64 18.45 -2.52
N GLY A 89 -5.69 18.61 -1.19
CA GLY A 89 -6.87 19.03 -0.46
C GLY A 89 -7.95 17.96 -0.34
N TYR A 90 -7.55 16.68 -0.36
CA TYR A 90 -8.41 15.52 -0.13
C TYR A 90 -8.18 14.90 1.24
N SER A 91 -9.23 14.35 1.82
CA SER A 91 -9.18 13.51 3.04
C SER A 91 -9.20 12.04 2.67
N LEU A 92 -8.46 11.20 3.41
CA LEU A 92 -8.44 9.76 3.22
C LEU A 92 -9.35 9.06 4.25
N PHE A 93 -10.24 8.15 3.77
CA PHE A 93 -10.95 7.18 4.60
C PHE A 93 -10.24 5.84 4.49
N LEU A 94 -9.62 5.38 5.57
CA LEU A 94 -8.94 4.10 5.62
C LEU A 94 -9.87 3.00 6.12
N CYS A 95 -9.89 1.86 5.44
CA CYS A 95 -10.68 0.68 5.78
C CYS A 95 -9.78 -0.57 5.78
N ASN A 96 -9.76 -1.31 6.90
CA ASN A 96 -9.02 -2.56 7.02
C ASN A 96 -9.95 -3.76 6.83
N THR A 97 -9.57 -4.72 5.98
CA THR A 97 -10.34 -5.94 5.74
C THR A 97 -10.01 -7.05 6.74
N GLN A 98 -8.78 -7.10 7.24
CA GLN A 98 -8.28 -8.13 8.16
C GLN A 98 -8.50 -9.55 7.62
N ASN A 99 -8.24 -9.76 6.33
CA ASN A 99 -8.46 -11.01 5.63
C ASN A 99 -9.92 -11.51 5.64
N ASP A 100 -10.91 -10.62 5.81
CA ASP A 100 -12.33 -10.92 5.78
C ASP A 100 -12.99 -10.43 4.48
N PRO A 101 -13.37 -11.32 3.53
CA PRO A 101 -13.96 -10.93 2.25
C PRO A 101 -15.27 -10.14 2.38
N GLU A 102 -16.08 -10.39 3.42
CA GLU A 102 -17.34 -9.66 3.62
C GLU A 102 -17.09 -8.19 4.02
N LYS A 103 -15.98 -7.89 4.69
CA LYS A 103 -15.60 -6.50 5.00
C LYS A 103 -15.35 -5.67 3.75
N ILE A 104 -14.82 -6.27 2.67
CA ILE A 104 -14.58 -5.55 1.41
C ILE A 104 -15.90 -4.98 0.90
N LYS A 105 -16.94 -5.82 0.78
CA LYS A 105 -18.28 -5.41 0.35
C LYS A 105 -18.83 -4.29 1.22
N ASN A 106 -18.81 -4.50 2.54
CA ASN A 106 -19.35 -3.54 3.49
C ASN A 106 -18.62 -2.19 3.43
N HIS A 107 -17.29 -2.20 3.27
CA HIS A 107 -16.48 -0.99 3.13
C HIS A 107 -16.77 -0.26 1.83
N VAL A 108 -16.85 -0.98 0.70
CA VAL A 108 -17.15 -0.36 -0.60
C VAL A 108 -18.55 0.26 -0.57
N GLU A 109 -19.56 -0.44 -0.05
CA GLU A 109 -20.90 0.11 0.11
C GLU A 109 -20.93 1.35 1.01
N MET A 110 -20.24 1.29 2.14
CA MET A 110 -20.15 2.42 3.08
C MET A 110 -19.47 3.63 2.42
N LEU A 111 -18.35 3.44 1.74
CA LEU A 111 -17.61 4.51 1.04
C LEU A 111 -18.44 5.11 -0.09
N THR A 112 -19.18 4.28 -0.83
CA THR A 112 -20.11 4.74 -1.88
C THR A 112 -21.26 5.56 -1.29
N LYS A 113 -21.86 5.13 -0.18
CA LYS A 113 -22.88 5.89 0.54
C LYS A 113 -22.35 7.23 1.08
N LYS A 114 -21.06 7.28 1.45
CA LYS A 114 -20.35 8.52 1.81
C LYS A 114 -19.98 9.39 0.60
N ARG A 115 -20.20 8.88 -0.62
CA ARG A 115 -19.90 9.56 -1.88
C ARG A 115 -18.43 9.97 -1.99
N VAL A 116 -17.51 9.06 -1.64
CA VAL A 116 -16.09 9.31 -1.91
C VAL A 116 -15.89 9.51 -3.41
N ASP A 117 -14.96 10.39 -3.77
CA ASP A 117 -14.72 10.76 -5.18
C ASP A 117 -13.96 9.65 -5.93
N GLY A 118 -13.24 8.78 -5.20
CA GLY A 118 -12.51 7.64 -5.75
C GLY A 118 -12.08 6.62 -4.71
N LEU A 119 -11.61 5.46 -5.17
CA LEU A 119 -11.19 4.32 -4.35
C LEU A 119 -9.78 3.87 -4.71
N LEU A 120 -8.96 3.60 -3.69
CA LEU A 120 -7.72 2.85 -3.78
C LEU A 120 -7.92 1.49 -3.11
N VAL A 121 -7.53 0.42 -3.78
CA VAL A 121 -7.75 -0.95 -3.30
C VAL A 121 -6.44 -1.70 -3.25
N MET A 122 -6.01 -2.12 -2.05
CA MET A 122 -4.76 -2.80 -1.78
C MET A 122 -5.00 -3.91 -0.76
N CYS A 123 -5.76 -4.92 -1.14
CA CYS A 123 -6.04 -6.08 -0.32
C CYS A 123 -6.13 -7.34 -1.18
N SER A 124 -5.73 -8.49 -0.63
CA SER A 124 -5.50 -9.74 -1.38
C SER A 124 -6.62 -10.78 -1.20
N GLU A 125 -7.63 -10.49 -0.39
CA GLU A 125 -8.68 -11.44 0.00
C GLU A 125 -9.79 -11.52 -1.06
N TYR A 126 -9.38 -11.78 -2.32
CA TYR A 126 -10.34 -11.82 -3.42
C TYR A 126 -10.78 -13.24 -3.75
N THR A 127 -12.03 -13.49 -3.46
CA THR A 127 -12.80 -14.54 -4.15
C THR A 127 -13.37 -13.97 -5.46
N GLN A 128 -13.81 -14.82 -6.39
CA GLN A 128 -14.58 -14.38 -7.56
C GLN A 128 -15.78 -13.49 -7.16
N HIS A 129 -16.36 -13.73 -6.00
CA HIS A 129 -17.47 -12.93 -5.44
C HIS A 129 -17.04 -11.48 -5.14
N SER A 130 -15.86 -11.27 -4.58
CA SER A 130 -15.34 -9.92 -4.27
C SER A 130 -15.06 -9.11 -5.55
N LEU A 131 -14.58 -9.76 -6.62
CA LEU A 131 -14.40 -9.12 -7.92
C LEU A 131 -15.73 -8.67 -8.53
N VAL A 132 -16.79 -9.48 -8.41
CA VAL A 132 -18.15 -9.12 -8.83
C VAL A 132 -18.67 -7.93 -8.03
N VAL A 133 -18.41 -7.90 -6.71
CA VAL A 133 -18.77 -6.76 -5.85
C VAL A 133 -18.06 -5.49 -6.33
N LEU A 134 -16.76 -5.53 -6.57
CA LEU A 134 -16.00 -4.36 -7.04
C LEU A 134 -16.47 -3.91 -8.43
N SER A 135 -16.77 -4.81 -9.35
CA SER A 135 -17.31 -4.48 -10.68
C SER A 135 -18.69 -3.80 -10.61
N GLY A 136 -19.49 -4.11 -9.59
CA GLY A 136 -20.77 -3.45 -9.33
C GLY A 136 -20.65 -1.97 -8.93
N PHE A 137 -19.46 -1.51 -8.57
CA PHE A 137 -19.14 -0.10 -8.22
C PHE A 137 -18.43 0.66 -9.34
N SER A 138 -18.61 0.26 -10.59
CA SER A 138 -18.01 0.88 -11.78
C SER A 138 -18.26 2.40 -11.93
N SER A 139 -19.22 2.96 -11.19
CA SER A 139 -19.51 4.40 -11.18
C SER A 139 -18.51 5.25 -10.37
N VAL A 140 -17.66 4.63 -9.54
CA VAL A 140 -16.64 5.33 -8.74
C VAL A 140 -15.26 5.02 -9.32
N PRO A 141 -14.47 6.04 -9.70
CA PRO A 141 -13.10 5.82 -10.14
C PRO A 141 -12.31 4.98 -9.15
N MET A 142 -11.60 3.96 -9.63
CA MET A 142 -10.87 3.02 -8.79
C MET A 142 -9.49 2.73 -9.37
N VAL A 143 -8.48 2.63 -8.51
CA VAL A 143 -7.15 2.13 -8.82
C VAL A 143 -6.83 0.99 -7.88
N VAL A 144 -6.43 -0.15 -8.45
CA VAL A 144 -5.91 -1.28 -7.70
C VAL A 144 -4.41 -1.09 -7.52
N MET A 145 -3.97 -1.26 -6.29
CA MET A 145 -2.56 -1.19 -5.92
C MET A 145 -2.00 -2.58 -5.72
N ASP A 146 -0.68 -2.67 -5.56
CA ASP A 146 0.03 -3.88 -5.16
C ASP A 146 -0.74 -4.66 -4.07
N TRP A 147 -0.73 -5.98 -4.11
CA TRP A 147 -1.59 -6.86 -3.29
C TRP A 147 -3.09 -6.84 -3.66
N GLY A 148 -3.50 -6.02 -4.60
CA GLY A 148 -4.90 -5.99 -5.04
C GLY A 148 -5.22 -7.07 -6.08
N PRO A 149 -6.51 -7.18 -6.45
CA PRO A 149 -6.96 -8.15 -7.44
C PRO A 149 -6.50 -7.81 -8.84
N ASN A 150 -6.43 -8.82 -9.69
CA ASN A 150 -6.35 -8.61 -11.14
C ASN A 150 -7.73 -8.21 -11.67
N ALA A 151 -8.09 -6.94 -11.50
CA ALA A 151 -9.37 -6.37 -11.87
C ALA A 151 -9.30 -5.65 -13.23
N ASP A 152 -10.46 -5.49 -13.86
CA ASP A 152 -10.57 -4.72 -15.11
C ASP A 152 -10.61 -3.20 -14.83
N THR A 153 -9.52 -2.70 -14.26
CA THR A 153 -9.31 -1.29 -13.88
C THR A 153 -7.83 -0.91 -13.98
N ASP A 154 -7.48 0.30 -13.60
CA ASP A 154 -6.07 0.70 -13.48
C ASP A 154 -5.38 -0.05 -12.35
N ILE A 155 -4.17 -0.53 -12.63
CA ILE A 155 -3.36 -1.31 -11.68
C ILE A 155 -1.98 -0.67 -11.55
N ILE A 156 -1.53 -0.50 -10.31
CA ILE A 156 -0.15 -0.14 -9.98
C ILE A 156 0.41 -1.19 -9.05
N GLU A 157 1.47 -1.86 -9.46
CA GLU A 157 2.04 -2.99 -8.74
C GLU A 157 3.56 -2.95 -8.70
N ASP A 158 4.16 -3.66 -7.75
CA ASP A 158 5.59 -3.97 -7.74
C ASP A 158 5.89 -5.13 -8.71
N ASN A 159 7.06 -5.10 -9.34
CA ASN A 159 7.54 -6.23 -10.10
C ASN A 159 8.15 -7.29 -9.17
N SER A 160 7.28 -7.97 -8.44
CA SER A 160 7.63 -8.96 -7.42
C SER A 160 8.44 -10.13 -7.97
N PHE A 161 8.20 -10.56 -9.23
CA PHE A 161 9.03 -11.56 -9.90
C PHE A 161 10.48 -11.12 -10.01
N ASN A 162 10.70 -9.90 -10.51
CA ASN A 162 12.06 -9.36 -10.64
C ASN A 162 12.72 -9.16 -9.27
N GLY A 163 11.94 -8.76 -8.26
CA GLY A 163 12.44 -8.62 -6.89
C GLY A 163 12.93 -9.94 -6.30
N GLY A 164 12.16 -11.03 -6.42
CA GLY A 164 12.57 -12.37 -6.01
C GLY A 164 13.80 -12.88 -6.77
N TYR A 165 13.85 -12.58 -8.08
CA TYR A 165 15.01 -12.90 -8.91
C TYR A 165 16.27 -12.15 -8.45
N ILE A 166 16.20 -10.83 -8.24
CA ILE A 166 17.33 -10.00 -7.80
C ILE A 166 17.84 -10.44 -6.43
N ALA A 167 16.92 -10.71 -5.48
CA ALA A 167 17.28 -11.19 -4.15
C ALA A 167 18.10 -12.47 -4.20
N THR A 168 17.60 -13.46 -4.92
CA THR A 168 18.23 -14.79 -5.06
C THR A 168 19.52 -14.68 -5.86
N LYS A 169 19.54 -13.95 -6.95
CA LYS A 169 20.74 -13.72 -7.76
C LYS A 169 21.85 -13.07 -6.95
N HIS A 170 21.53 -12.14 -6.06
CA HIS A 170 22.52 -11.54 -5.16
C HIS A 170 23.17 -12.58 -4.23
N LEU A 171 22.39 -13.48 -3.64
CA LEU A 171 22.93 -14.58 -2.81
C LEU A 171 23.86 -15.48 -3.63
N ILE A 172 23.46 -15.84 -4.84
CA ILE A 172 24.27 -16.63 -5.77
C ILE A 172 25.56 -15.90 -6.13
N ASP A 173 25.47 -14.62 -6.42
CA ASP A 173 26.63 -13.79 -6.74
C ASP A 173 27.61 -13.61 -5.57
N CYS A 174 27.11 -13.69 -4.33
CA CYS A 174 27.93 -13.79 -3.12
C CYS A 174 28.53 -15.19 -2.88
N GLY A 175 28.28 -16.18 -3.75
CA GLY A 175 28.85 -17.53 -3.68
C GLY A 175 27.99 -18.55 -2.94
N HIS A 176 26.80 -18.19 -2.49
CA HIS A 176 25.89 -19.16 -1.87
C HIS A 176 25.33 -20.13 -2.91
N LYS A 177 25.35 -21.43 -2.59
CA LYS A 177 24.81 -22.51 -3.44
C LYS A 177 23.66 -23.25 -2.76
N ALA A 178 23.65 -23.28 -1.43
CA ALA A 178 22.62 -23.87 -0.59
C ALA A 178 21.73 -22.73 -0.08
N ILE A 179 20.62 -22.46 -0.77
CA ILE A 179 19.76 -21.31 -0.52
C ILE A 179 18.34 -21.78 -0.20
N GLY A 180 17.83 -21.38 0.97
CA GLY A 180 16.46 -21.60 1.39
C GLY A 180 15.57 -20.40 1.09
N LEU A 181 14.25 -20.61 1.23
CA LEU A 181 13.24 -19.60 1.04
C LEU A 181 12.19 -19.67 2.15
N ILE A 182 11.87 -18.53 2.75
CA ILE A 182 10.66 -18.34 3.54
C ILE A 182 9.72 -17.49 2.72
N ALA A 183 8.78 -18.14 2.04
CA ALA A 183 7.78 -17.53 1.18
C ALA A 183 6.61 -17.00 2.02
N GLY A 184 5.77 -16.15 1.42
CA GLY A 184 4.41 -15.95 1.89
C GLY A 184 3.48 -17.04 1.35
N GLU A 185 2.17 -16.91 1.61
CA GLU A 185 1.15 -17.82 1.08
C GLU A 185 1.22 -17.90 -0.46
N LEU A 186 1.56 -19.07 -1.00
CA LEU A 186 1.79 -19.24 -2.44
C LEU A 186 0.50 -19.18 -3.30
N ASP A 187 -0.67 -19.20 -2.69
CA ASP A 187 -1.93 -18.90 -3.35
C ASP A 187 -2.09 -17.40 -3.66
N LYS A 188 -1.36 -16.52 -2.96
CA LYS A 188 -1.33 -15.08 -3.21
C LYS A 188 -0.35 -14.75 -4.34
N THR A 189 -0.81 -13.93 -5.28
CA THR A 189 -0.03 -13.59 -6.48
C THR A 189 1.35 -13.00 -6.14
N THR A 190 1.44 -12.09 -5.19
CA THR A 190 2.70 -11.44 -4.79
C THR A 190 3.71 -12.44 -4.23
N ALA A 191 3.28 -13.36 -3.36
CA ALA A 191 4.15 -14.41 -2.81
C ALA A 191 4.62 -15.37 -3.90
N ARG A 192 3.68 -15.85 -4.71
CA ARG A 192 3.97 -16.77 -5.81
C ARG A 192 4.96 -16.19 -6.81
N THR A 193 4.79 -14.94 -7.21
CA THR A 193 5.70 -14.31 -8.19
C THR A 193 7.09 -14.07 -7.61
N ARG A 194 7.25 -13.78 -6.31
CA ARG A 194 8.56 -13.74 -5.64
C ARG A 194 9.21 -15.13 -5.63
N TYR A 195 8.44 -16.19 -5.33
CA TYR A 195 8.90 -17.58 -5.42
C TYR A 195 9.33 -17.95 -6.85
N GLU A 196 8.55 -17.61 -7.86
CA GLU A 196 8.89 -17.86 -9.27
C GLU A 196 10.21 -17.16 -9.66
N GLY A 197 10.44 -15.94 -9.15
CA GLY A 197 11.72 -15.23 -9.33
C GLY A 197 12.90 -15.96 -8.67
N PHE A 198 12.71 -16.49 -7.45
CA PHE A 198 13.68 -17.35 -6.78
C PHE A 198 14.00 -18.60 -7.60
N VAL A 199 12.98 -19.35 -8.03
CA VAL A 199 13.14 -20.55 -8.86
C VAL A 199 13.90 -20.25 -10.15
N LYS A 200 13.57 -19.15 -10.81
CA LYS A 200 14.25 -18.71 -12.04
C LYS A 200 15.75 -18.49 -11.82
N ALA A 201 16.12 -17.77 -10.76
CA ALA A 201 17.53 -17.50 -10.46
C ALA A 201 18.32 -18.76 -10.11
N MET A 202 17.73 -19.68 -9.32
CA MET A 202 18.34 -20.96 -8.96
C MET A 202 18.57 -21.83 -10.20
N ASN A 203 17.57 -21.93 -11.07
CA ASN A 203 17.66 -22.72 -12.31
C ASN A 203 18.70 -22.17 -13.29
N GLU A 204 18.79 -20.85 -13.48
CA GLU A 204 19.82 -20.24 -14.33
C GLU A 204 21.24 -20.49 -13.83
N ALA A 205 21.41 -20.60 -12.52
CA ALA A 205 22.69 -20.92 -11.92
C ALA A 205 22.97 -22.45 -11.86
N ASN A 206 22.04 -23.29 -12.33
CA ASN A 206 22.07 -24.74 -12.20
C ASN A 206 22.25 -25.22 -10.76
N LEU A 207 21.60 -24.55 -9.79
CA LEU A 207 21.63 -24.91 -8.39
C LEU A 207 20.37 -25.69 -7.99
N PRO A 208 20.50 -26.72 -7.12
CA PRO A 208 19.36 -27.50 -6.68
C PRO A 208 18.46 -26.68 -5.75
N ILE A 209 17.16 -26.87 -5.87
CA ILE A 209 16.15 -26.36 -4.94
C ILE A 209 15.80 -27.51 -4.00
N HIS A 210 16.03 -27.30 -2.71
CA HIS A 210 15.73 -28.28 -1.67
C HIS A 210 14.37 -27.98 -1.05
N GLU A 211 13.38 -28.82 -1.30
CA GLU A 211 12.00 -28.61 -0.82
C GLU A 211 11.93 -28.42 0.71
N ASN A 212 12.78 -29.12 1.47
CA ASN A 212 12.86 -29.00 2.94
C ASN A 212 13.33 -27.62 3.44
N TRP A 213 13.81 -26.75 2.55
CA TRP A 213 14.21 -25.38 2.87
C TRP A 213 13.25 -24.33 2.29
N ILE A 214 12.14 -24.79 1.69
CA ILE A 214 11.07 -23.92 1.21
C ILE A 214 9.93 -23.98 2.21
N MET A 215 9.67 -22.86 2.88
CA MET A 215 8.63 -22.74 3.90
C MET A 215 7.64 -21.66 3.52
N GLU A 216 6.37 -21.87 3.87
CA GLU A 216 5.33 -20.86 3.72
C GLU A 216 4.97 -20.25 5.07
N GLY A 217 4.92 -18.91 5.13
CA GLY A 217 4.42 -18.11 6.24
C GLY A 217 3.31 -17.17 5.80
N PHE A 218 2.79 -16.37 6.72
CA PHE A 218 1.68 -15.43 6.52
C PHE A 218 2.12 -13.97 6.61
N PHE A 219 3.41 -13.73 6.30
CA PHE A 219 4.05 -12.40 6.30
C PHE A 219 4.20 -11.75 7.68
N GLU A 220 4.04 -12.48 8.78
CA GLU A 220 4.26 -12.01 10.15
C GLU A 220 5.64 -12.43 10.70
N PRO A 221 6.20 -11.73 11.71
CA PRO A 221 7.50 -12.08 12.29
C PRO A 221 7.53 -13.49 12.91
N GLU A 222 6.41 -13.90 13.52
CA GLU A 222 6.22 -15.21 14.14
C GLU A 222 6.37 -16.32 13.11
N ASP A 223 5.84 -16.14 11.91
CA ASP A 223 5.98 -17.11 10.82
C ASP A 223 7.43 -17.25 10.37
N GLY A 224 8.13 -16.13 10.26
CA GLY A 224 9.56 -16.14 9.94
C GLY A 224 10.38 -16.94 10.97
N TYR A 225 10.06 -16.76 12.26
CA TYR A 225 10.66 -17.49 13.37
C TYR A 225 10.33 -18.98 13.31
N GLU A 226 9.07 -19.36 13.15
CA GLU A 226 8.65 -20.76 13.08
C GLU A 226 9.20 -21.47 11.84
N CYS A 227 9.12 -20.84 10.67
CA CYS A 227 9.66 -21.36 9.42
C CYS A 227 11.18 -21.60 9.52
N MET A 228 11.92 -20.64 10.09
CA MET A 228 13.35 -20.79 10.27
C MET A 228 13.69 -21.90 11.26
N ASN A 229 12.95 -22.06 12.35
CA ASN A 229 13.14 -23.19 13.27
C ASN A 229 12.92 -24.54 12.60
N LYS A 230 11.96 -24.69 11.67
CA LYS A 230 11.76 -25.90 10.86
C LYS A 230 12.94 -26.18 9.94
N ILE A 231 13.58 -25.14 9.40
CA ILE A 231 14.80 -25.27 8.59
C ILE A 231 15.98 -25.67 9.48
N LEU A 232 16.14 -25.10 10.67
CA LEU A 232 17.28 -25.32 11.58
C LEU A 232 17.34 -26.69 12.20
N VAL A 233 16.26 -27.48 12.12
CA VAL A 233 16.26 -28.89 12.61
C VAL A 233 16.61 -29.91 11.53
N GLN A 234 16.87 -29.48 10.29
CA GLN A 234 17.28 -30.36 9.20
C GLN A 234 18.77 -30.79 9.37
N ASP A 235 19.11 -31.96 8.86
CA ASP A 235 20.49 -32.47 8.92
C ASP A 235 21.49 -31.58 8.16
N ASN A 236 21.05 -30.96 7.08
CA ASN A 236 21.85 -30.03 6.28
C ASN A 236 21.18 -28.67 6.31
N LEU A 237 21.95 -27.62 6.58
CA LEU A 237 21.45 -26.26 6.64
C LEU A 237 21.76 -25.47 5.36
N PRO A 238 20.88 -24.56 4.93
CA PRO A 238 21.22 -23.60 3.89
C PRO A 238 22.27 -22.62 4.39
N THR A 239 23.11 -22.12 3.50
CA THR A 239 24.10 -21.06 3.84
C THR A 239 23.49 -19.66 3.74
N ALA A 240 22.34 -19.53 3.09
CA ALA A 240 21.56 -18.32 2.99
C ALA A 240 20.06 -18.62 2.89
N VAL A 241 19.23 -17.69 3.37
CA VAL A 241 17.78 -17.77 3.24
C VAL A 241 17.25 -16.43 2.71
N PHE A 242 16.41 -16.51 1.67
CA PHE A 242 15.59 -15.41 1.20
C PHE A 242 14.26 -15.43 1.94
N CYS A 243 13.93 -14.33 2.64
CA CYS A 243 12.63 -14.12 3.27
C CYS A 243 11.82 -13.17 2.41
N CYS A 244 10.59 -13.54 2.06
CA CYS A 244 9.74 -12.78 1.15
C CYS A 244 9.23 -11.44 1.71
N ASN A 245 9.54 -11.11 2.98
CA ASN A 245 9.46 -9.76 3.52
C ASN A 245 10.44 -9.53 4.67
N ASP A 246 10.63 -8.29 5.08
CA ASP A 246 11.57 -7.89 6.12
C ASP A 246 11.11 -8.32 7.53
N VAL A 247 9.81 -8.42 7.79
CA VAL A 247 9.33 -8.82 9.12
C VAL A 247 9.52 -10.32 9.36
N MET A 248 9.31 -11.18 8.36
CA MET A 248 9.68 -12.59 8.45
C MET A 248 11.21 -12.76 8.56
N ALA A 249 11.99 -11.90 7.86
CA ALA A 249 13.44 -11.90 8.02
C ALA A 249 13.88 -11.59 9.47
N LEU A 250 13.18 -10.67 10.15
CA LEU A 250 13.40 -10.41 11.59
C LEU A 250 13.15 -11.65 12.44
N GLY A 251 12.03 -12.35 12.22
CA GLY A 251 11.72 -13.60 12.91
C GLY A 251 12.76 -14.69 12.65
N ALA A 252 13.20 -14.84 11.39
CA ALA A 252 14.24 -15.79 11.00
C ALA A 252 15.59 -15.48 11.69
N ILE A 253 16.00 -14.20 11.75
CA ILE A 253 17.21 -13.76 12.46
C ILE A 253 17.10 -14.11 13.96
N SER A 254 15.93 -13.89 14.55
CA SER A 254 15.69 -14.25 15.96
C SER A 254 15.87 -15.74 16.22
N ALA A 255 15.27 -16.61 15.39
CA ALA A 255 15.40 -18.07 15.48
C ALA A 255 16.87 -18.55 15.34
N ILE A 256 17.61 -17.99 14.38
CA ILE A 256 19.03 -18.29 14.16
C ILE A 256 19.85 -17.92 15.39
N THR A 257 19.63 -16.73 15.94
CA THR A 257 20.36 -16.22 17.11
C THR A 257 20.07 -17.05 18.36
N GLU A 258 18.83 -17.45 18.58
CA GLU A 258 18.43 -18.30 19.71
C GLU A 258 19.08 -19.66 19.67
N LYS A 259 19.35 -20.20 18.47
CA LYS A 259 20.13 -21.47 18.30
C LYS A 259 21.64 -21.27 18.44
N GLY A 260 22.11 -20.07 18.79
CA GLY A 260 23.53 -19.76 18.95
C GLY A 260 24.29 -19.60 17.63
N LEU A 261 23.57 -19.53 16.50
CA LEU A 261 24.13 -19.25 15.18
C LEU A 261 24.13 -17.74 14.90
N ARG A 262 24.95 -17.32 13.94
CA ARG A 262 25.16 -15.90 13.64
C ARG A 262 24.74 -15.54 12.21
N VAL A 263 24.11 -14.40 12.08
CA VAL A 263 23.85 -13.77 10.79
C VAL A 263 24.89 -12.64 10.60
N PRO A 264 25.65 -12.61 9.51
CA PRO A 264 25.59 -13.50 8.35
C PRO A 264 26.59 -14.67 8.39
N ASP A 265 27.37 -14.85 9.49
CA ASP A 265 28.55 -15.71 9.51
C ASP A 265 28.20 -17.19 9.29
N ASP A 266 27.14 -17.67 9.88
CA ASP A 266 26.69 -19.07 9.79
C ASP A 266 25.56 -19.20 8.74
N ILE A 267 24.59 -18.28 8.72
CA ILE A 267 23.51 -18.20 7.73
C ILE A 267 23.30 -16.76 7.32
N SER A 268 23.36 -16.48 6.03
CA SER A 268 23.01 -15.18 5.46
C SER A 268 21.49 -15.01 5.30
N ILE A 269 20.98 -13.79 5.55
CA ILE A 269 19.55 -13.47 5.38
C ILE A 269 19.40 -12.29 4.43
N ILE A 270 18.52 -12.42 3.45
CA ILE A 270 18.03 -11.31 2.63
C ILE A 270 16.52 -11.17 2.79
N GLY A 271 16.04 -9.96 2.97
CA GLY A 271 14.62 -9.62 3.09
C GLY A 271 14.01 -9.05 1.82
N TYR A 272 12.81 -8.50 1.99
CA TYR A 272 12.04 -7.84 0.95
C TYR A 272 11.20 -6.72 1.60
N ASP A 273 10.91 -5.64 0.88
CA ASP A 273 10.16 -4.43 1.23
C ASP A 273 11.04 -3.22 1.59
N ASN A 274 12.21 -3.41 2.21
CA ASN A 274 13.02 -2.34 2.78
C ASN A 274 12.21 -1.42 3.71
N ILE A 275 11.52 -2.00 4.69
CA ILE A 275 10.82 -1.21 5.71
C ILE A 275 11.81 -0.38 6.52
N HIS A 276 11.33 0.75 7.09
CA HIS A 276 12.22 1.69 7.79
C HIS A 276 13.05 1.03 8.90
N SER A 277 12.47 0.10 9.65
CA SER A 277 13.14 -0.59 10.76
C SER A 277 14.24 -1.57 10.33
N SER A 278 14.19 -2.10 9.10
CA SER A 278 15.14 -3.14 8.63
C SER A 278 16.60 -2.69 8.63
N ARG A 279 16.86 -1.37 8.60
CA ARG A 279 18.19 -0.78 8.74
C ARG A 279 18.77 -0.85 10.14
N PHE A 280 17.93 -1.09 11.14
CA PHE A 280 18.28 -1.18 12.56
C PHE A 280 18.24 -2.59 13.12
N TYR A 281 17.99 -3.59 12.26
CA TYR A 281 18.11 -4.99 12.68
C TYR A 281 19.57 -5.32 13.04
N ALA A 282 19.77 -6.36 13.78
CA ALA A 282 21.10 -6.82 14.19
C ALA A 282 21.39 -8.22 13.59
N PRO A 283 22.10 -8.26 12.44
CA PRO A 283 22.71 -7.16 11.68
C PRO A 283 21.69 -6.37 10.83
N PRO A 284 22.04 -5.14 10.36
CA PRO A 284 21.24 -4.41 9.39
C PRO A 284 20.94 -5.25 8.15
N LEU A 285 19.67 -5.34 7.78
CA LEU A 285 19.16 -6.30 6.79
C LEU A 285 19.41 -5.85 5.35
N THR A 286 20.12 -6.65 4.56
CA THR A 286 20.12 -6.57 3.09
C THR A 286 18.74 -6.97 2.60
N THR A 287 18.14 -6.19 1.70
CA THR A 287 16.73 -6.35 1.34
C THR A 287 16.44 -5.81 -0.06
N ILE A 288 15.30 -6.16 -0.60
CA ILE A 288 14.76 -5.59 -1.84
C ILE A 288 13.89 -4.38 -1.49
N HIS A 289 14.22 -3.23 -2.07
CA HIS A 289 13.44 -2.00 -1.90
C HIS A 289 12.28 -1.96 -2.88
N GLN A 290 11.07 -1.91 -2.34
CA GLN A 290 9.87 -1.46 -3.05
C GLN A 290 9.68 0.03 -2.73
N SER A 291 9.58 0.86 -3.77
CA SER A 291 9.39 2.30 -3.57
C SER A 291 7.94 2.61 -3.16
N LYS A 292 7.64 2.44 -1.87
CA LYS A 292 6.31 2.67 -1.26
C LYS A 292 5.80 4.09 -1.50
N SER A 293 6.69 5.08 -1.43
CA SER A 293 6.35 6.47 -1.72
C SER A 293 5.97 6.67 -3.20
N ARG A 294 6.68 6.04 -4.13
CA ARG A 294 6.37 6.11 -5.56
C ARG A 294 5.08 5.37 -5.88
N LEU A 295 4.86 4.20 -5.27
CA LEU A 295 3.63 3.42 -5.40
C LEU A 295 2.43 4.26 -4.97
N GLY A 296 2.45 4.83 -3.77
CA GLY A 296 1.37 5.68 -3.25
C GLY A 296 1.13 6.92 -4.09
N ALA A 297 2.19 7.66 -4.45
CA ALA A 297 2.07 8.88 -5.25
C ALA A 297 1.49 8.61 -6.64
N GLN A 298 1.95 7.57 -7.34
CA GLN A 298 1.44 7.22 -8.67
C GLN A 298 -0.01 6.74 -8.61
N ALA A 299 -0.38 5.95 -7.57
CA ALA A 299 -1.76 5.51 -7.40
C ALA A 299 -2.73 6.69 -7.22
N VAL A 300 -2.35 7.66 -6.38
CA VAL A 300 -3.16 8.86 -6.15
C VAL A 300 -3.25 9.74 -7.41
N ASN A 301 -2.14 9.93 -8.13
CA ASN A 301 -2.13 10.71 -9.38
C ASN A 301 -3.06 10.08 -10.42
N LEU A 302 -2.93 8.76 -10.64
CA LEU A 302 -3.78 8.04 -11.59
C LEU A 302 -5.26 8.11 -11.20
N LEU A 303 -5.56 7.97 -9.89
CA LEU A 303 -6.93 8.11 -9.41
C LEU A 303 -7.47 9.52 -9.65
N PHE A 304 -6.68 10.57 -9.44
CA PHE A 304 -7.11 11.95 -9.71
C PHE A 304 -7.32 12.22 -11.20
N GLU A 305 -6.52 11.64 -12.08
CA GLU A 305 -6.74 11.68 -13.53
C GLU A 305 -8.10 11.06 -13.88
N ARG A 306 -8.45 9.91 -13.28
CA ARG A 306 -9.76 9.27 -13.48
C ARG A 306 -10.92 10.11 -12.91
N ILE A 307 -10.74 10.72 -11.74
CA ILE A 307 -11.74 11.61 -11.15
C ILE A 307 -11.99 12.84 -12.05
N ALA A 308 -10.93 13.43 -12.58
CA ALA A 308 -11.02 14.59 -13.46
C ALA A 308 -11.71 14.29 -14.82
N ASN A 309 -11.57 13.06 -15.31
CA ASN A 309 -12.07 12.60 -16.61
C ASN A 309 -13.27 11.64 -16.48
N LYS A 310 -13.98 11.68 -15.37
CA LYS A 310 -15.06 10.74 -15.03
C LYS A 310 -16.15 10.59 -16.10
N ASP A 311 -16.41 11.64 -16.86
CA ASP A 311 -17.48 11.69 -17.88
C ASP A 311 -17.01 11.15 -19.25
N ASN A 312 -15.77 10.68 -19.37
CA ASN A 312 -15.21 10.18 -20.62
C ASN A 312 -14.96 8.66 -20.53
N ASP A 313 -15.87 7.87 -21.05
CA ASP A 313 -15.86 6.38 -20.97
C ASP A 313 -14.76 5.69 -21.81
N SER A 314 -13.97 6.45 -22.60
CA SER A 314 -13.02 5.88 -23.56
C SER A 314 -11.56 5.82 -23.07
N HIS A 315 -11.33 5.76 -21.75
CA HIS A 315 -9.97 5.71 -21.24
C HIS A 315 -9.36 4.29 -21.29
N GLU A 316 -8.20 4.18 -21.91
CA GLU A 316 -7.35 3.00 -21.82
C GLU A 316 -6.95 2.77 -20.36
N LYS A 317 -7.03 1.50 -19.91
CA LYS A 317 -6.61 1.10 -18.56
C LYS A 317 -5.10 0.98 -18.50
N HIS A 318 -4.51 1.49 -17.44
CA HIS A 318 -3.07 1.46 -17.24
C HIS A 318 -2.67 0.33 -16.29
N ARG A 319 -1.61 -0.39 -16.65
CA ARG A 319 -0.91 -1.29 -15.73
C ARG A 319 0.53 -0.82 -15.59
N ILE A 320 0.86 -0.29 -14.42
CA ILE A 320 2.15 0.33 -14.14
C ILE A 320 2.91 -0.57 -13.16
N ALA A 321 4.06 -1.10 -13.59
CA ALA A 321 4.95 -1.87 -12.75
C ALA A 321 6.07 -0.98 -12.18
N ILE A 322 6.26 -1.00 -10.87
CA ILE A 322 7.38 -0.35 -10.19
C ILE A 322 8.51 -1.36 -10.09
N HIS A 323 9.71 -0.96 -10.50
CA HIS A 323 10.87 -1.84 -10.46
C HIS A 323 11.51 -1.83 -9.07
N PRO A 324 11.70 -3.01 -8.45
CA PRO A 324 12.39 -3.15 -7.18
C PRO A 324 13.91 -2.98 -7.33
N GLU A 325 14.57 -2.56 -6.25
CA GLU A 325 16.01 -2.32 -6.19
C GLU A 325 16.64 -3.07 -5.01
N LEU A 326 17.86 -3.59 -5.20
CA LEU A 326 18.63 -4.21 -4.12
C LEU A 326 19.25 -3.16 -3.20
N VAL A 327 19.04 -3.32 -1.89
CA VAL A 327 19.67 -2.49 -0.85
C VAL A 327 20.64 -3.35 -0.04
N LEU A 328 21.93 -3.13 -0.26
CA LEU A 328 22.99 -3.86 0.42
C LEU A 328 23.20 -3.32 1.84
N ARG A 329 23.25 -4.26 2.82
CA ARG A 329 23.61 -3.99 4.21
C ARG A 329 24.54 -5.10 4.73
N LYS A 330 24.32 -5.59 5.96
CA LYS A 330 25.28 -6.46 6.66
C LYS A 330 24.81 -7.91 6.90
N SER A 331 23.61 -8.27 6.46
CA SER A 331 23.02 -9.57 6.73
C SER A 331 23.35 -10.67 5.70
N VAL A 332 24.12 -10.33 4.67
CA VAL A 332 24.61 -11.29 3.67
C VAL A 332 26.14 -11.26 3.65
N ARG A 333 26.76 -12.45 3.77
CA ARG A 333 28.19 -12.65 3.70
C ARG A 333 28.62 -12.98 2.27
N ASN A 334 29.76 -12.46 1.86
CA ASN A 334 30.39 -12.87 0.60
C ASN A 334 31.27 -14.10 0.89
N LEU A 335 31.06 -15.20 0.16
CA LEU A 335 31.80 -16.47 0.26
C LEU A 335 32.88 -16.63 -0.81
N LYS A 336 33.03 -15.64 -1.72
CA LYS A 336 34.08 -15.64 -2.77
C LYS A 336 35.38 -15.08 -2.25
#